data_5822c9ed8da1abbb13a30b775166f9ca
#
_entry.id   5822c9ed8da1abbb13a30b775166f9ca
#
_cell.length_a   1.000
_cell.length_b   1.000
_cell.length_c   1.000
_cell.angle_alpha   90.00
_cell.angle_beta   90.00
_cell.angle_gamma   90.00
#
_symmetry.space_group_name_H-M   'P 1'
#
loop_
_entity.id
_entity.type
_entity.pdbx_description
1 polymer ?
#
loop_
_entity_poly.entity_id
_entity_poly.type
_entity_poly.pdbx_seq_one_letter_code
_entity_poly.pdbx_strand_id
1 'polypeptide(L)'
;MKNFLSTSFALSLLFIAGCKNNTTQELVQEAVSPPNAKELMSKSAERLIGLWASGDANMVAGEFTDDAIRVISNPNGAIVGGEAILESFKQTFSEGSDFNNSKIEVGIVETRFVSDDIMIGAGTFKISDTDSVVIESGKWGNVYRYADGDIKFLLESAHATHDLAQITTKEMPSIESSIVSEQLHFEKVQASVANYIKHANAGDAAALAMLFTQDGIQNVASKDGIVMGREQIKSTTTFSEGQVLNANLLGYMDLGNSLAIAWGNWMQVDSASNTSLRGQWGNLFEIKGDTAYVLMESAGRVK
;
A
#
# COMPACT_ATOMS: atom_id res chain seq x y z
N MET A 1 24.90 72.67 34.29
CA MET A 1 24.44 74.04 33.90
C MET A 1 23.16 73.90 33.07
N LYS A 2 22.10 74.58 33.60
CA LYS A 2 20.90 75.11 32.93
C LYS A 2 20.05 74.10 32.18
N ASN A 3 18.96 73.58 32.76
CA ASN A 3 17.61 74.21 32.84
C ASN A 3 17.09 74.72 31.45
N PHE A 4 15.98 74.17 30.99
CA PHE A 4 14.75 74.93 30.81
C PHE A 4 13.55 73.98 30.67
N LEU A 5 12.58 74.18 31.56
CA LEU A 5 11.18 73.81 31.46
C LEU A 5 10.50 74.60 30.34
N SER A 6 9.50 73.97 29.69
CA SER A 6 8.31 74.72 29.27
C SER A 6 7.10 73.85 29.18
N THR A 7 6.17 74.20 30.00
CA THR A 7 4.77 73.85 30.15
C THR A 7 3.92 74.46 29.04
N SER A 8 2.86 73.78 28.62
CA SER A 8 1.50 74.31 28.33
C SER A 8 0.84 73.51 27.22
N PHE A 9 -0.34 73.13 27.20
CA PHE A 9 -1.66 73.48 27.66
C PHE A 9 -2.64 72.51 27.01
N ALA A 10 -3.62 72.12 27.73
CA ALA A 10 -4.74 71.25 27.30
C ALA A 10 -5.62 71.89 26.25
N LEU A 11 -6.15 71.04 25.37
CA LEU A 11 -7.45 71.34 24.78
C LEU A 11 -8.23 70.01 24.57
N SER A 12 -9.27 69.88 25.41
CA SER A 12 -10.26 68.80 25.36
C SER A 12 -11.17 69.03 24.16
N LEU A 13 -11.25 68.05 23.28
CA LEU A 13 -12.39 67.98 22.34
C LEU A 13 -12.98 66.58 22.46
N LEU A 14 -14.12 66.50 23.13
CA LEU A 14 -15.06 65.36 23.08
C LEU A 14 -15.58 65.22 21.67
N PHE A 15 -15.22 64.10 21.00
CA PHE A 15 -16.02 63.59 19.90
C PHE A 15 -16.65 62.28 20.35
N ILE A 16 -17.96 62.36 20.55
CA ILE A 16 -18.85 61.20 20.66
C ILE A 16 -19.02 60.66 19.23
N ALA A 17 -18.28 59.58 18.90
CA ALA A 17 -18.52 58.82 17.68
C ALA A 17 -18.99 57.44 18.09
N GLY A 18 -20.21 57.10 17.69
CA GLY A 18 -20.89 55.87 18.03
C GLY A 18 -20.12 54.63 17.57
N CYS A 19 -19.88 53.75 18.50
CA CYS A 19 -19.44 52.37 18.20
C CYS A 19 -20.57 51.67 17.45
N LYS A 20 -20.41 51.51 16.13
CA LYS A 20 -21.01 50.39 15.41
C LYS A 20 -20.23 49.15 15.82
N ASN A 21 -20.84 48.31 16.63
CA ASN A 21 -20.36 46.93 16.84
C ASN A 21 -20.46 46.19 15.53
N ASN A 22 -19.41 46.20 14.73
CA ASN A 22 -19.17 45.17 13.74
C ASN A 22 -18.67 43.91 14.51
N THR A 23 -19.62 43.08 14.92
CA THR A 23 -19.34 41.72 15.32
C THR A 23 -18.90 41.00 14.05
N THR A 24 -17.59 41.01 13.76
CA THR A 24 -16.98 40.05 12.84
C THR A 24 -17.21 38.71 13.52
N GLN A 25 -18.19 37.95 13.06
CA GLN A 25 -18.25 36.53 13.33
C GLN A 25 -16.97 35.94 12.68
N GLU A 26 -15.93 35.73 13.46
CA GLU A 26 -14.93 34.75 13.12
C GLU A 26 -15.71 33.44 12.92
N LEU A 27 -15.82 33.01 11.68
CA LEU A 27 -16.16 31.63 11.36
C LEU A 27 -15.09 30.77 12.02
N VAL A 28 -15.41 30.29 13.21
CA VAL A 28 -14.63 29.18 13.82
C VAL A 28 -14.81 28.04 12.84
N GLN A 29 -13.81 27.87 11.97
CA GLN A 29 -13.71 26.71 11.13
C GLN A 29 -13.57 25.55 12.12
N GLU A 30 -14.66 24.81 12.33
CA GLU A 30 -14.62 23.58 13.11
C GLU A 30 -13.45 22.76 12.59
N ALA A 31 -12.46 22.52 13.43
CA ALA A 31 -11.37 21.65 13.11
C ALA A 31 -11.97 20.27 12.78
N VAL A 32 -12.05 19.95 11.50
CA VAL A 32 -12.53 18.66 11.03
C VAL A 32 -11.57 17.62 11.63
N SER A 33 -12.08 16.83 12.56
CA SER A 33 -11.30 15.74 13.13
C SER A 33 -10.79 14.85 11.99
N PRO A 34 -9.53 14.40 12.04
CA PRO A 34 -9.00 13.52 11.00
C PRO A 34 -9.92 12.29 10.87
N PRO A 35 -10.16 11.83 9.64
CA PRO A 35 -11.05 10.71 9.40
C PRO A 35 -10.54 9.46 10.13
N ASN A 36 -11.47 8.67 10.67
CA ASN A 36 -11.13 7.43 11.36
C ASN A 36 -10.75 6.35 10.33
N ALA A 37 -9.45 6.07 10.18
CA ALA A 37 -8.94 5.08 9.22
C ALA A 37 -9.60 3.70 9.39
N LYS A 38 -9.84 3.27 10.62
CA LYS A 38 -10.48 1.98 10.91
C LYS A 38 -11.94 1.95 10.44
N GLU A 39 -12.66 3.02 10.62
CA GLU A 39 -14.05 3.12 10.16
C GLU A 39 -14.14 3.13 8.64
N LEU A 40 -13.30 3.91 7.97
CA LEU A 40 -13.21 3.93 6.51
C LEU A 40 -12.87 2.56 5.94
N MET A 41 -11.88 1.89 6.53
CA MET A 41 -11.49 0.55 6.10
C MET A 41 -12.61 -0.47 6.30
N SER A 42 -13.32 -0.44 7.44
CA SER A 42 -14.44 -1.33 7.69
C SER A 42 -15.56 -1.12 6.67
N LYS A 43 -15.93 0.13 6.39
CA LYS A 43 -16.94 0.47 5.37
C LYS A 43 -16.53 -0.01 3.97
N SER A 44 -15.28 0.20 3.59
CA SER A 44 -14.75 -0.26 2.30
C SER A 44 -14.76 -1.78 2.20
N ALA A 45 -14.35 -2.50 3.25
CA ALA A 45 -14.39 -3.96 3.29
C ALA A 45 -15.82 -4.51 3.21
N GLU A 46 -16.76 -3.95 3.95
CA GLU A 46 -18.18 -4.33 3.88
C GLU A 46 -18.77 -4.10 2.49
N ARG A 47 -18.44 -2.96 1.87
CA ARG A 47 -18.85 -2.63 0.51
C ARG A 47 -18.27 -3.63 -0.51
N LEU A 48 -16.97 -3.91 -0.42
CA LEU A 48 -16.31 -4.90 -1.30
C LEU A 48 -16.96 -6.28 -1.16
N ILE A 49 -17.25 -6.75 0.05
CA ILE A 49 -17.93 -8.03 0.31
C ILE A 49 -19.29 -8.06 -0.39
N GLY A 50 -20.08 -6.99 -0.27
CA GLY A 50 -21.39 -6.90 -0.93
C GLY A 50 -21.31 -6.87 -2.44
N LEU A 51 -20.37 -6.12 -2.98
CA LEU A 51 -20.14 -6.03 -4.43
C LEU A 51 -19.60 -7.34 -5.02
N TRP A 52 -18.69 -8.01 -4.33
CA TRP A 52 -18.21 -9.33 -4.72
C TRP A 52 -19.35 -10.35 -4.80
N ALA A 53 -20.22 -10.38 -3.79
CA ALA A 53 -21.37 -11.27 -3.76
C ALA A 53 -22.39 -10.99 -4.88
N SER A 54 -22.42 -9.77 -5.43
CA SER A 54 -23.28 -9.44 -6.59
C SER A 54 -22.74 -9.98 -7.92
N GLY A 55 -21.42 -10.28 -8.00
CA GLY A 55 -20.75 -10.69 -9.24
C GLY A 55 -20.69 -9.58 -10.31
N ASP A 56 -20.98 -8.32 -9.94
CA ASP A 56 -20.92 -7.20 -10.87
C ASP A 56 -19.50 -6.64 -10.98
N ALA A 57 -18.83 -7.03 -12.06
CA ALA A 57 -17.45 -6.61 -12.34
C ALA A 57 -17.28 -5.08 -12.43
N ASN A 58 -18.28 -4.34 -12.94
CA ASN A 58 -18.19 -2.90 -13.05
C ASN A 58 -18.24 -2.24 -11.67
N MET A 59 -19.10 -2.75 -10.80
CA MET A 59 -19.22 -2.21 -9.45
C MET A 59 -17.98 -2.48 -8.61
N VAL A 60 -17.39 -3.69 -8.70
CA VAL A 60 -16.14 -4.01 -7.99
C VAL A 60 -14.97 -3.19 -8.55
N ALA A 61 -14.85 -3.06 -9.88
CA ALA A 61 -13.82 -2.21 -10.48
C ALA A 61 -13.98 -0.73 -10.12
N GLY A 62 -15.20 -0.26 -9.86
CA GLY A 62 -15.50 1.09 -9.39
C GLY A 62 -14.91 1.44 -8.02
N GLU A 63 -14.48 0.45 -7.23
CA GLU A 63 -13.76 0.66 -5.96
C GLU A 63 -12.29 1.05 -6.17
N PHE A 64 -11.78 0.98 -7.40
CA PHE A 64 -10.41 1.31 -7.77
C PHE A 64 -10.32 2.72 -8.36
N THR A 65 -9.16 3.35 -8.21
CA THR A 65 -8.83 4.56 -8.98
C THR A 65 -8.52 4.20 -10.44
N ASP A 66 -8.62 5.17 -11.35
CA ASP A 66 -8.38 4.93 -12.78
C ASP A 66 -6.94 4.49 -13.07
N ASP A 67 -5.99 4.92 -12.22
CA ASP A 67 -4.56 4.62 -12.29
C ASP A 67 -4.14 3.46 -11.36
N ALA A 68 -5.10 2.75 -10.75
CA ALA A 68 -4.81 1.70 -9.78
C ALA A 68 -3.98 0.55 -10.35
N ILE A 69 -3.26 -0.10 -9.45
CA ILE A 69 -2.45 -1.28 -9.72
C ILE A 69 -3.00 -2.46 -8.91
N ARG A 70 -3.11 -3.60 -9.55
CA ARG A 70 -3.53 -4.85 -8.93
C ARG A 70 -2.43 -5.90 -9.06
N VAL A 71 -1.80 -6.27 -7.93
CA VAL A 71 -0.72 -7.26 -7.82
C VAL A 71 -1.28 -8.47 -7.07
N ILE A 72 -1.64 -9.49 -7.79
CA ILE A 72 -2.25 -10.69 -7.23
C ILE A 72 -1.45 -11.93 -7.61
N SER A 73 -1.82 -13.10 -7.10
CA SER A 73 -1.17 -14.38 -7.46
C SER A 73 -1.43 -14.79 -8.92
N ASN A 74 -1.16 -13.87 -9.85
CA ASN A 74 -1.34 -14.02 -11.30
C ASN A 74 0.02 -14.18 -12.01
N PRO A 75 0.26 -15.25 -12.77
CA PRO A 75 1.54 -15.45 -13.46
C PRO A 75 1.84 -14.41 -14.55
N ASN A 76 0.85 -13.67 -15.04
CA ASN A 76 0.99 -12.70 -16.12
C ASN A 76 1.47 -11.31 -15.67
N GLY A 77 1.75 -11.13 -14.37
CA GLY A 77 2.19 -9.86 -13.82
C GLY A 77 1.09 -9.01 -13.21
N ALA A 78 1.44 -7.76 -12.88
CA ALA A 78 0.49 -6.80 -12.34
C ALA A 78 -0.52 -6.34 -13.40
N ILE A 79 -1.74 -6.04 -12.96
CA ILE A 79 -2.81 -5.48 -13.78
C ILE A 79 -2.82 -3.97 -13.49
N VAL A 80 -2.63 -3.14 -14.53
CA VAL A 80 -2.44 -1.69 -14.36
C VAL A 80 -3.55 -0.93 -15.08
N GLY A 81 -4.21 -0.04 -14.34
CA GLY A 81 -5.27 0.83 -14.83
C GLY A 81 -6.67 0.25 -14.74
N GLY A 82 -7.64 1.13 -14.57
CA GLY A 82 -9.04 0.77 -14.28
C GLY A 82 -9.69 -0.11 -15.35
N GLU A 83 -9.39 0.10 -16.63
CA GLU A 83 -9.94 -0.73 -17.73
C GLU A 83 -9.43 -2.19 -17.66
N ALA A 84 -8.11 -2.38 -17.43
CA ALA A 84 -7.54 -3.72 -17.29
C ALA A 84 -8.04 -4.42 -16.02
N ILE A 85 -8.25 -3.66 -14.93
CA ILE A 85 -8.82 -4.16 -13.69
C ILE A 85 -10.27 -4.60 -13.89
N LEU A 86 -11.08 -3.81 -14.60
CA LEU A 86 -12.44 -4.19 -14.96
C LEU A 86 -12.47 -5.51 -15.76
N GLU A 87 -11.58 -5.63 -16.76
CA GLU A 87 -11.51 -6.86 -17.57
C GLU A 87 -11.11 -8.07 -16.72
N SER A 88 -10.20 -7.89 -15.76
CA SER A 88 -9.83 -8.96 -14.84
C SER A 88 -11.00 -9.42 -13.95
N PHE A 89 -11.87 -8.52 -13.51
CA PHE A 89 -13.06 -8.88 -12.73
C PHE A 89 -14.15 -9.54 -13.61
N LYS A 90 -14.30 -9.13 -14.88
CA LYS A 90 -15.17 -9.85 -15.82
C LYS A 90 -14.73 -11.30 -15.98
N GLN A 91 -13.41 -11.56 -16.04
CA GLN A 91 -12.88 -12.93 -16.09
C GLN A 91 -13.11 -13.67 -14.77
N THR A 92 -12.90 -12.99 -13.62
CA THR A 92 -13.13 -13.55 -12.29
C THR A 92 -14.57 -14.03 -12.11
N PHE A 93 -15.55 -13.25 -12.55
CA PHE A 93 -16.98 -13.57 -12.39
C PHE A 93 -17.62 -14.24 -13.62
N SER A 94 -16.82 -14.63 -14.62
CA SER A 94 -17.33 -15.30 -15.81
C SER A 94 -17.91 -16.68 -15.49
N GLU A 95 -18.84 -17.12 -16.33
CA GLU A 95 -19.38 -18.50 -16.27
C GLU A 95 -18.23 -19.51 -16.43
N GLY A 96 -18.13 -20.47 -15.52
CA GLY A 96 -17.07 -21.48 -15.50
C GLY A 96 -15.82 -21.08 -14.73
N SER A 97 -15.74 -19.86 -14.20
CA SER A 97 -14.71 -19.50 -13.23
C SER A 97 -15.02 -20.10 -11.86
N ASP A 98 -13.99 -20.60 -11.16
CA ASP A 98 -14.11 -21.08 -9.77
C ASP A 98 -14.60 -19.98 -8.82
N PHE A 99 -14.39 -18.71 -9.18
CA PHE A 99 -14.81 -17.55 -8.39
C PHE A 99 -16.24 -17.07 -8.71
N ASN A 100 -16.90 -17.64 -9.72
CA ASN A 100 -18.26 -17.27 -10.04
C ASN A 100 -19.21 -17.65 -8.90
N ASN A 101 -20.02 -16.70 -8.43
CA ASN A 101 -20.92 -16.85 -7.26
C ASN A 101 -20.20 -17.17 -5.95
N SER A 102 -18.88 -16.95 -5.84
CA SER A 102 -18.12 -17.15 -4.62
C SER A 102 -18.43 -16.06 -3.58
N LYS A 103 -18.04 -16.33 -2.34
CA LYS A 103 -18.14 -15.39 -1.22
C LYS A 103 -16.74 -15.03 -0.75
N ILE A 104 -16.51 -13.75 -0.43
CA ILE A 104 -15.26 -13.28 0.16
C ILE A 104 -15.48 -12.88 1.62
N GLU A 105 -14.56 -13.27 2.47
CA GLU A 105 -14.41 -12.79 3.84
C GLU A 105 -13.12 -11.96 3.92
N VAL A 106 -13.16 -10.79 4.56
CA VAL A 106 -12.03 -9.88 4.69
C VAL A 106 -11.76 -9.64 6.17
N GLY A 107 -10.55 -9.98 6.61
CA GLY A 107 -10.05 -9.66 7.94
C GLY A 107 -9.12 -8.46 7.89
N ILE A 108 -9.30 -7.47 8.77
CA ILE A 108 -8.46 -6.27 8.88
C ILE A 108 -7.55 -6.44 10.10
N VAL A 109 -6.24 -6.33 9.91
CA VAL A 109 -5.22 -6.43 10.97
C VAL A 109 -4.66 -5.05 11.31
N GLU A 110 -4.32 -4.25 10.29
CA GLU A 110 -3.74 -2.92 10.45
C GLU A 110 -4.36 -1.96 9.44
N THR A 111 -4.55 -0.70 9.86
CA THR A 111 -4.94 0.38 8.95
C THR A 111 -4.58 1.73 9.55
N ARG A 112 -4.01 2.62 8.74
CA ARG A 112 -3.68 3.99 9.11
C ARG A 112 -3.50 4.90 7.91
N PHE A 113 -3.63 6.21 8.14
CA PHE A 113 -3.17 7.22 7.21
C PHE A 113 -1.64 7.33 7.26
N VAL A 114 -1.02 7.53 6.10
CA VAL A 114 0.42 7.78 5.95
C VAL A 114 0.69 9.16 5.33
N SER A 115 -0.34 9.78 4.77
CA SER A 115 -0.42 11.20 4.42
C SER A 115 -1.87 11.66 4.54
N ASP A 116 -2.16 12.92 4.20
CA ASP A 116 -3.53 13.47 4.26
C ASP A 116 -4.50 12.75 3.31
N ASP A 117 -3.97 12.16 2.23
CA ASP A 117 -4.75 11.55 1.14
C ASP A 117 -4.40 10.09 0.85
N ILE A 118 -3.42 9.51 1.56
CA ILE A 118 -3.02 8.11 1.39
C ILE A 118 -3.22 7.34 2.68
N MET A 119 -3.96 6.26 2.57
CA MET A 119 -4.20 5.31 3.65
C MET A 119 -3.66 3.93 3.26
N ILE A 120 -3.16 3.18 4.23
CA ILE A 120 -2.78 1.78 4.04
C ILE A 120 -3.62 0.87 4.90
N GLY A 121 -3.71 -0.37 4.47
CA GLY A 121 -4.27 -1.45 5.25
C GLY A 121 -3.62 -2.78 4.93
N ALA A 122 -3.63 -3.68 5.91
CA ALA A 122 -3.14 -5.03 5.77
C ALA A 122 -4.06 -6.01 6.52
N GLY A 123 -4.21 -7.20 5.96
CA GLY A 123 -5.13 -8.16 6.53
C GLY A 123 -5.11 -9.52 5.83
N THR A 124 -6.18 -10.25 6.03
CA THR A 124 -6.39 -11.58 5.45
C THR A 124 -7.66 -11.62 4.61
N PHE A 125 -7.72 -12.55 3.68
CA PHE A 125 -8.93 -12.85 2.95
C PHE A 125 -9.17 -14.35 2.86
N LYS A 126 -10.43 -14.71 2.66
CA LYS A 126 -10.86 -16.08 2.36
C LYS A 126 -11.98 -16.04 1.33
N ILE A 127 -11.84 -16.79 0.25
CA ILE A 127 -12.85 -16.94 -0.79
C ILE A 127 -13.35 -18.37 -0.76
N SER A 128 -14.66 -18.54 -0.74
CA SER A 128 -15.33 -19.84 -0.69
C SER A 128 -16.41 -19.92 -1.78
N ASP A 129 -16.65 -21.12 -2.29
CA ASP A 129 -17.76 -21.37 -3.20
C ASP A 129 -19.14 -21.34 -2.49
N THR A 130 -20.19 -21.67 -3.22
CA THR A 130 -21.56 -21.73 -2.71
C THR A 130 -21.76 -22.80 -1.64
N ASP A 131 -20.97 -23.87 -1.66
CA ASP A 131 -21.00 -24.98 -0.70
C ASP A 131 -20.10 -24.72 0.52
N SER A 132 -19.53 -23.51 0.63
CA SER A 132 -18.60 -23.09 1.67
C SER A 132 -17.25 -23.81 1.64
N VAL A 133 -16.89 -24.42 0.51
CA VAL A 133 -15.55 -24.97 0.29
C VAL A 133 -14.58 -23.80 -0.02
N VAL A 134 -13.46 -23.75 0.68
CA VAL A 134 -12.47 -22.70 0.48
C VAL A 134 -11.78 -22.89 -0.88
N ILE A 135 -11.94 -21.91 -1.78
CA ILE A 135 -11.28 -21.84 -3.08
C ILE A 135 -9.88 -21.25 -2.91
N GLU A 136 -9.82 -20.15 -2.16
CA GLU A 136 -8.57 -19.42 -1.94
C GLU A 136 -8.60 -18.70 -0.60
N SER A 137 -7.44 -18.63 0.06
CA SER A 137 -7.24 -17.79 1.23
C SER A 137 -5.84 -17.19 1.19
N GLY A 138 -5.69 -16.04 1.83
CA GLY A 138 -4.41 -15.37 1.76
C GLY A 138 -4.34 -14.11 2.59
N LYS A 139 -3.39 -13.26 2.20
CA LYS A 139 -3.13 -11.98 2.82
C LYS A 139 -3.18 -10.86 1.79
N TRP A 140 -3.56 -9.70 2.26
CA TRP A 140 -3.57 -8.48 1.46
C TRP A 140 -2.86 -7.33 2.20
N GLY A 141 -2.14 -6.50 1.42
CA GLY A 141 -1.54 -5.26 1.85
C GLY A 141 -1.81 -4.20 0.79
N ASN A 142 -2.71 -3.26 1.07
CA ASN A 142 -3.26 -2.35 0.08
C ASN A 142 -2.95 -0.89 0.40
N VAL A 143 -2.84 -0.10 -0.65
CA VAL A 143 -2.77 1.36 -0.58
C VAL A 143 -4.06 1.95 -1.14
N TYR A 144 -4.60 2.93 -0.45
CA TYR A 144 -5.85 3.59 -0.82
C TYR A 144 -5.64 5.08 -1.01
N ARG A 145 -6.33 5.66 -1.99
CA ARG A 145 -6.53 7.10 -2.12
C ARG A 145 -7.76 7.51 -1.32
N TYR A 146 -7.58 8.46 -0.41
CA TYR A 146 -8.68 9.10 0.30
C TYR A 146 -9.08 10.38 -0.42
N ALA A 147 -10.34 10.51 -0.79
CA ALA A 147 -10.93 11.71 -1.35
C ALA A 147 -12.43 11.77 -1.03
N ASP A 148 -12.97 12.94 -0.85
CA ASP A 148 -14.42 13.19 -0.68
C ASP A 148 -15.09 12.35 0.43
N GLY A 149 -14.33 12.02 1.49
CA GLY A 149 -14.84 11.26 2.63
C GLY A 149 -14.84 9.75 2.44
N ASP A 150 -14.27 9.22 1.35
CA ASP A 150 -14.21 7.79 1.04
C ASP A 150 -12.81 7.37 0.57
N ILE A 151 -12.56 6.06 0.49
CA ILE A 151 -11.30 5.48 0.03
C ILE A 151 -11.53 4.60 -1.19
N LYS A 152 -10.58 4.66 -2.14
CA LYS A 152 -10.51 3.77 -3.30
C LYS A 152 -9.15 3.08 -3.35
N PHE A 153 -9.13 1.84 -3.85
CA PHE A 153 -7.88 1.12 -4.07
C PHE A 153 -6.99 1.85 -5.07
N LEU A 154 -5.76 2.13 -4.69
CA LEU A 154 -4.69 2.64 -5.54
C LEU A 154 -3.67 1.53 -5.82
N LEU A 155 -3.38 0.69 -4.83
CA LEU A 155 -2.67 -0.58 -4.98
C LEU A 155 -3.46 -1.66 -4.23
N GLU A 156 -3.92 -2.67 -4.94
CA GLU A 156 -4.28 -3.95 -4.35
C GLU A 156 -3.10 -4.90 -4.48
N SER A 157 -2.56 -5.37 -3.37
CA SER A 157 -1.54 -6.41 -3.35
C SER A 157 -2.04 -7.57 -2.49
N ALA A 158 -2.65 -8.57 -3.13
CA ALA A 158 -3.33 -9.68 -2.48
C ALA A 158 -2.79 -11.03 -2.98
N HIS A 159 -2.31 -11.83 -2.05
CA HIS A 159 -1.57 -13.05 -2.38
C HIS A 159 -2.09 -14.24 -1.60
N ALA A 160 -2.36 -15.31 -2.35
CA ALA A 160 -2.79 -16.57 -1.77
C ALA A 160 -1.71 -17.26 -0.94
N THR A 161 -2.13 -17.86 0.17
CA THR A 161 -1.30 -18.74 1.00
C THR A 161 -1.45 -20.19 0.53
N HIS A 162 -0.86 -20.54 -0.59
CA HIS A 162 -0.88 -21.91 -1.09
C HIS A 162 0.47 -22.60 -0.87
N ASP A 163 0.45 -23.90 -0.63
CA ASP A 163 1.56 -24.78 -0.89
C ASP A 163 1.68 -24.99 -2.39
N LEU A 164 2.26 -24.00 -3.07
CA LEU A 164 2.53 -24.14 -4.49
C LEU A 164 3.72 -25.06 -4.71
N ALA A 165 3.56 -25.99 -5.65
CA ALA A 165 4.64 -26.86 -6.05
C ALA A 165 5.86 -26.05 -6.51
N GLN A 166 7.05 -26.49 -6.10
CA GLN A 166 8.29 -25.94 -6.61
C GLN A 166 8.42 -26.23 -8.10
N ILE A 167 8.91 -25.27 -8.86
CA ILE A 167 9.12 -25.40 -10.29
C ILE A 167 10.62 -25.67 -10.57
N THR A 168 10.89 -26.30 -11.68
CA THR A 168 12.28 -26.66 -12.06
C THR A 168 13.00 -25.59 -12.89
N THR A 169 12.29 -24.56 -13.36
CA THR A 169 12.92 -23.47 -14.12
C THR A 169 13.70 -22.53 -13.20
N LYS A 170 14.87 -22.09 -13.68
CA LYS A 170 15.67 -21.06 -13.02
C LYS A 170 15.59 -19.71 -13.73
N GLU A 171 14.76 -19.62 -14.75
CA GLU A 171 14.59 -18.38 -15.50
C GLU A 171 13.46 -17.55 -14.93
N MET A 172 13.75 -16.29 -14.64
CA MET A 172 12.74 -15.31 -14.27
C MET A 172 11.78 -15.11 -15.44
N PRO A 173 10.47 -15.14 -15.24
CA PRO A 173 9.52 -14.80 -16.30
C PRO A 173 9.86 -13.45 -16.92
N SER A 174 9.94 -13.39 -18.25
CA SER A 174 10.08 -12.14 -18.97
C SER A 174 8.72 -11.44 -18.95
N ILE A 175 8.59 -10.44 -18.08
CA ILE A 175 7.41 -9.56 -18.00
C ILE A 175 7.87 -8.20 -18.47
N GLU A 176 7.11 -7.58 -19.36
CA GLU A 176 7.42 -6.25 -19.86
C GLU A 176 7.38 -5.23 -18.72
N SER A 177 8.41 -4.41 -18.62
CA SER A 177 8.51 -3.34 -17.62
C SER A 177 7.72 -2.12 -18.13
N SER A 178 6.85 -1.59 -17.28
CA SER A 178 6.12 -0.34 -17.54
C SER A 178 6.84 0.91 -17.02
N ILE A 179 8.11 0.79 -16.64
CA ILE A 179 8.86 1.88 -16.00
C ILE A 179 9.23 2.96 -17.00
N VAL A 180 8.92 4.20 -16.64
CA VAL A 180 9.48 5.42 -17.21
C VAL A 180 10.58 5.89 -16.25
N SER A 181 11.84 5.82 -16.68
CA SER A 181 13.03 6.00 -15.82
C SER A 181 13.26 7.43 -15.30
N GLU A 182 12.49 8.41 -15.78
CA GLU A 182 12.65 9.83 -15.40
C GLU A 182 11.74 10.27 -14.25
N GLN A 183 11.10 9.31 -13.54
CA GLN A 183 10.20 9.65 -12.43
C GLN A 183 10.98 10.04 -11.17
N LEU A 184 10.41 10.99 -10.42
CA LEU A 184 10.97 11.47 -9.16
C LEU A 184 11.16 10.29 -8.19
N HIS A 185 12.33 10.23 -7.53
CA HIS A 185 12.68 9.20 -6.54
C HIS A 185 12.83 7.75 -7.06
N PHE A 186 12.65 7.49 -8.36
CA PHE A 186 12.77 6.15 -8.92
C PHE A 186 14.09 5.46 -8.57
N GLU A 187 15.23 6.15 -8.73
CA GLU A 187 16.55 5.59 -8.42
C GLU A 187 16.69 5.16 -6.94
N LYS A 188 16.04 5.89 -6.02
CA LYS A 188 16.08 5.56 -4.58
C LYS A 188 15.31 4.27 -4.29
N VAL A 189 14.16 4.08 -4.93
CA VAL A 189 13.38 2.84 -4.82
C VAL A 189 14.12 1.68 -5.45
N GLN A 190 14.72 1.87 -6.63
CA GLN A 190 15.54 0.86 -7.29
C GLN A 190 16.72 0.43 -6.41
N ALA A 191 17.40 1.39 -5.76
CA ALA A 191 18.48 1.09 -4.82
C ALA A 191 17.97 0.34 -3.58
N SER A 192 16.77 0.66 -3.07
CA SER A 192 16.15 -0.06 -1.96
C SER A 192 15.86 -1.52 -2.32
N VAL A 193 15.31 -1.79 -3.50
CA VAL A 193 15.06 -3.15 -4.01
C VAL A 193 16.38 -3.92 -4.17
N ALA A 194 17.42 -3.30 -4.72
CA ALA A 194 18.74 -3.92 -4.87
C ALA A 194 19.36 -4.26 -3.50
N ASN A 195 19.24 -3.37 -2.52
CA ASN A 195 19.71 -3.61 -1.16
C ASN A 195 18.91 -4.73 -0.46
N TYR A 196 17.60 -4.81 -0.69
CA TYR A 196 16.78 -5.91 -0.18
C TYR A 196 17.30 -7.27 -0.68
N ILE A 197 17.52 -7.42 -1.98
CA ILE A 197 18.09 -8.63 -2.60
C ILE A 197 19.46 -8.94 -2.00
N LYS A 198 20.33 -7.94 -1.89
CA LYS A 198 21.68 -8.08 -1.33
C LYS A 198 21.65 -8.62 0.11
N HIS A 199 20.84 -8.03 0.98
CA HIS A 199 20.78 -8.42 2.39
C HIS A 199 20.06 -9.76 2.57
N ALA A 200 19.02 -10.06 1.78
CA ALA A 200 18.39 -11.37 1.76
C ALA A 200 19.38 -12.48 1.37
N ASN A 201 20.15 -12.27 0.32
CA ASN A 201 21.16 -13.25 -0.14
C ASN A 201 22.37 -13.37 0.79
N ALA A 202 22.65 -12.35 1.58
CA ALA A 202 23.67 -12.40 2.63
C ALA A 202 23.19 -13.03 3.94
N GLY A 203 21.89 -13.33 4.07
CA GLY A 203 21.31 -13.82 5.31
C GLY A 203 21.30 -12.76 6.43
N ASP A 204 21.36 -11.46 6.08
CA ASP A 204 21.47 -10.36 7.03
C ASP A 204 20.08 -9.78 7.37
N ALA A 205 19.38 -10.43 8.30
CA ALA A 205 18.07 -9.99 8.76
C ALA A 205 18.09 -8.61 9.42
N ALA A 206 19.20 -8.24 10.05
CA ALA A 206 19.32 -6.94 10.71
C ALA A 206 19.40 -5.81 9.67
N ALA A 207 20.26 -5.96 8.67
CA ALA A 207 20.36 -4.97 7.59
C ALA A 207 19.09 -4.94 6.72
N LEU A 208 18.45 -6.09 6.47
CA LEU A 208 17.18 -6.14 5.75
C LEU A 208 16.08 -5.36 6.50
N ALA A 209 15.93 -5.56 7.81
CA ALA A 209 14.96 -4.85 8.61
C ALA A 209 15.18 -3.32 8.62
N MET A 210 16.43 -2.86 8.47
CA MET A 210 16.74 -1.43 8.37
C MET A 210 16.26 -0.78 7.08
N LEU A 211 15.90 -1.56 6.06
CA LEU A 211 15.27 -1.05 4.85
C LEU A 211 13.80 -0.66 5.04
N PHE A 212 13.18 -1.08 6.12
CA PHE A 212 11.81 -0.71 6.46
C PHE A 212 11.76 0.61 7.25
N THR A 213 10.60 1.27 7.27
CA THR A 213 10.33 2.34 8.25
C THR A 213 10.29 1.75 9.67
N GLN A 214 10.37 2.61 10.70
CA GLN A 214 10.36 2.14 12.10
C GLN A 214 9.11 1.28 12.41
N ASP A 215 7.98 1.62 11.82
CA ASP A 215 6.66 1.01 11.96
C ASP A 215 6.23 0.26 10.68
N GLY A 216 7.19 -0.11 9.82
CA GLY A 216 6.96 -0.78 8.54
C GLY A 216 6.20 -2.09 8.71
N ILE A 217 5.42 -2.44 7.70
CA ILE A 217 4.62 -3.65 7.64
C ILE A 217 5.26 -4.64 6.67
N GLN A 218 5.46 -5.88 7.11
CA GLN A 218 5.83 -6.99 6.26
C GLN A 218 4.68 -7.99 6.17
N ASN A 219 4.05 -8.04 5.00
CA ASN A 219 2.91 -8.89 4.70
C ASN A 219 3.25 -9.88 3.58
N VAL A 220 4.01 -10.91 3.91
CA VAL A 220 4.39 -11.96 2.97
C VAL A 220 3.46 -13.17 3.15
N ALA A 221 2.80 -13.60 2.09
CA ALA A 221 1.76 -14.63 2.15
C ALA A 221 2.25 -15.98 2.71
N SER A 222 3.51 -16.35 2.46
CA SER A 222 4.12 -17.60 2.93
C SER A 222 4.61 -17.57 4.38
N LYS A 223 4.58 -16.40 5.05
CA LYS A 223 4.98 -16.28 6.46
C LYS A 223 3.77 -16.38 7.38
N ASP A 224 3.97 -16.76 8.63
CA ASP A 224 2.93 -16.69 9.65
C ASP A 224 2.65 -15.24 10.03
N GLY A 225 1.36 -14.88 10.09
CA GLY A 225 0.92 -13.55 10.51
C GLY A 225 1.34 -12.40 9.60
N ILE A 226 1.03 -11.19 10.03
CA ILE A 226 1.49 -9.92 9.47
C ILE A 226 2.43 -9.32 10.51
N VAL A 227 3.62 -8.93 10.08
CA VAL A 227 4.70 -8.49 10.96
C VAL A 227 4.82 -6.97 10.90
N MET A 228 4.89 -6.31 12.07
CA MET A 228 4.94 -4.85 12.15
C MET A 228 6.15 -4.38 12.94
N GLY A 229 6.87 -3.40 12.37
CA GLY A 229 8.03 -2.76 12.96
C GLY A 229 9.33 -3.53 12.77
N ARG A 230 10.42 -2.77 12.68
CA ARG A 230 11.77 -3.28 12.38
C ARG A 230 12.22 -4.43 13.27
N GLU A 231 11.97 -4.36 14.57
CA GLU A 231 12.43 -5.37 15.52
C GLU A 231 11.73 -6.73 15.29
N GLN A 232 10.43 -6.70 15.02
CA GLN A 232 9.71 -7.92 14.67
C GLN A 232 10.13 -8.45 13.30
N ILE A 233 10.26 -7.59 12.28
CA ILE A 233 10.74 -7.97 10.95
C ILE A 233 12.10 -8.65 11.07
N LYS A 234 13.05 -8.06 11.84
CA LYS A 234 14.35 -8.65 12.09
C LYS A 234 14.26 -10.04 12.75
N SER A 235 13.42 -10.17 13.79
CA SER A 235 13.35 -11.41 14.57
C SER A 235 12.62 -12.56 13.85
N THR A 236 11.73 -12.24 12.91
CA THR A 236 10.94 -13.22 12.14
C THR A 236 11.49 -13.49 10.74
N THR A 237 12.47 -12.70 10.29
CA THR A 237 13.10 -12.96 9.00
C THR A 237 14.11 -14.11 9.12
N THR A 238 13.84 -15.16 8.38
CA THR A 238 14.70 -16.34 8.29
C THR A 238 15.15 -16.57 6.85
N PHE A 239 16.33 -17.11 6.69
CA PHE A 239 16.91 -17.45 5.39
C PHE A 239 17.30 -18.92 5.39
N SER A 240 17.06 -19.59 4.28
CA SER A 240 17.52 -20.97 4.09
C SER A 240 18.87 -20.97 3.38
N GLU A 241 19.79 -21.79 3.84
CA GLU A 241 21.10 -21.95 3.22
C GLU A 241 20.94 -22.44 1.76
N GLY A 242 21.74 -21.89 0.86
CA GLY A 242 21.72 -22.27 -0.56
C GLY A 242 20.60 -21.63 -1.38
N GLN A 243 19.73 -20.85 -0.77
CA GLN A 243 18.68 -20.12 -1.50
C GLN A 243 19.17 -18.76 -1.97
N VAL A 244 18.87 -18.43 -3.23
CA VAL A 244 19.23 -17.15 -3.87
C VAL A 244 17.95 -16.46 -4.32
N LEU A 245 17.71 -15.26 -3.80
CA LEU A 245 16.62 -14.38 -4.21
C LEU A 245 17.07 -13.50 -5.38
N ASN A 246 16.25 -13.45 -6.41
CA ASN A 246 16.28 -12.45 -7.48
C ASN A 246 14.95 -11.74 -7.52
N ALA A 247 14.92 -10.45 -7.80
CA ALA A 247 13.70 -9.69 -8.00
C ALA A 247 13.90 -8.61 -9.07
N ASN A 248 12.84 -8.33 -9.82
CA ASN A 248 12.78 -7.25 -10.78
C ASN A 248 11.79 -6.19 -10.30
N LEU A 249 12.16 -4.93 -10.49
CA LEU A 249 11.26 -3.79 -10.42
C LEU A 249 10.62 -3.62 -11.80
N LEU A 250 9.31 -3.84 -11.90
CA LEU A 250 8.57 -3.83 -13.17
C LEU A 250 7.69 -2.60 -13.36
N GLY A 251 7.34 -1.94 -12.27
CA GLY A 251 6.55 -0.72 -12.31
C GLY A 251 6.78 0.16 -11.10
N TYR A 252 6.49 1.45 -11.29
CA TYR A 252 6.70 2.49 -10.30
C TYR A 252 5.67 3.60 -10.48
N MET A 253 5.21 4.19 -9.37
CA MET A 253 4.32 5.35 -9.35
C MET A 253 4.72 6.26 -8.19
N ASP A 254 5.09 7.51 -8.50
CA ASP A 254 5.26 8.55 -7.49
C ASP A 254 3.89 9.06 -7.02
N LEU A 255 3.67 9.10 -5.71
CA LEU A 255 2.41 9.56 -5.13
C LEU A 255 2.46 11.01 -4.64
N GLY A 256 3.63 11.66 -4.73
CA GLY A 256 3.91 12.89 -4.00
C GLY A 256 4.10 12.65 -2.50
N ASN A 257 4.25 13.73 -1.73
CA ASN A 257 4.41 13.67 -0.27
C ASN A 257 5.49 12.69 0.21
N SER A 258 6.55 12.49 -0.60
CA SER A 258 7.62 11.53 -0.33
C SER A 258 7.15 10.07 -0.23
N LEU A 259 6.09 9.71 -0.94
CA LEU A 259 5.56 8.35 -1.03
C LEU A 259 5.65 7.84 -2.47
N ALA A 260 5.91 6.54 -2.63
CA ALA A 260 5.91 5.90 -3.92
C ALA A 260 5.43 4.44 -3.84
N ILE A 261 4.65 4.02 -4.82
CA ILE A 261 4.31 2.61 -5.04
C ILE A 261 5.31 2.02 -6.03
N ALA A 262 5.74 0.79 -5.78
CA ALA A 262 6.48 0.01 -6.75
C ALA A 262 6.05 -1.45 -6.69
N TRP A 263 6.14 -2.13 -7.83
CA TRP A 263 5.75 -3.53 -7.96
C TRP A 263 6.69 -4.28 -8.89
N GLY A 264 6.68 -5.61 -8.74
CA GLY A 264 7.53 -6.45 -9.55
C GLY A 264 7.33 -7.94 -9.32
N ASN A 265 8.24 -8.71 -9.85
CA ASN A 265 8.29 -10.14 -9.63
C ASN A 265 9.56 -10.55 -8.87
N TRP A 266 9.52 -11.74 -8.30
CA TRP A 266 10.65 -12.34 -7.63
C TRP A 266 10.76 -13.83 -7.94
N MET A 267 11.98 -14.33 -7.83
CA MET A 267 12.28 -15.76 -7.90
C MET A 267 13.30 -16.11 -6.81
N GLN A 268 13.03 -17.15 -6.08
CA GLN A 268 13.96 -17.75 -5.13
C GLN A 268 14.39 -19.11 -5.65
N VAL A 269 15.68 -19.27 -5.89
CA VAL A 269 16.28 -20.50 -6.42
C VAL A 269 16.98 -21.23 -5.29
N ASP A 270 16.67 -22.51 -5.12
CA ASP A 270 17.41 -23.43 -4.25
C ASP A 270 18.44 -24.18 -5.09
N SER A 271 19.71 -23.91 -4.82
CA SER A 271 20.83 -24.49 -5.56
C SER A 271 21.01 -26.00 -5.29
N ALA A 272 20.60 -26.48 -4.12
CA ALA A 272 20.77 -27.87 -3.72
C ALA A 272 19.72 -28.80 -4.37
N SER A 273 18.47 -28.37 -4.38
CA SER A 273 17.36 -29.14 -4.96
C SER A 273 17.11 -28.86 -6.44
N ASN A 274 17.76 -27.85 -6.99
CA ASN A 274 17.55 -27.37 -8.37
C ASN A 274 16.09 -26.96 -8.64
N THR A 275 15.41 -26.49 -7.61
CA THR A 275 14.02 -26.02 -7.69
C THR A 275 13.95 -24.51 -7.47
N SER A 276 12.86 -23.90 -7.87
CA SER A 276 12.61 -22.48 -7.63
C SER A 276 11.18 -22.22 -7.21
N LEU A 277 11.02 -21.10 -6.51
CA LEU A 277 9.75 -20.48 -6.20
C LEU A 277 9.71 -19.12 -6.90
N ARG A 278 8.56 -18.73 -7.39
CA ARG A 278 8.37 -17.42 -8.02
C ARG A 278 7.12 -16.73 -7.48
N GLY A 279 7.10 -15.43 -7.59
CA GLY A 279 5.97 -14.64 -7.13
C GLY A 279 5.99 -13.21 -7.60
N GLN A 280 5.10 -12.44 -7.01
CA GLN A 280 4.97 -11.00 -7.24
C GLN A 280 5.01 -10.26 -5.91
N TRP A 281 5.30 -8.99 -6.00
CA TRP A 281 5.30 -8.05 -4.88
C TRP A 281 4.74 -6.70 -5.32
N GLY A 282 4.04 -6.02 -4.40
CA GLY A 282 3.57 -4.65 -4.53
C GLY A 282 3.79 -3.93 -3.20
N ASN A 283 4.62 -2.90 -3.20
CA ASN A 283 5.10 -2.24 -1.99
C ASN A 283 4.83 -0.74 -2.01
N LEU A 284 4.64 -0.17 -0.81
CA LEU A 284 4.66 1.26 -0.59
C LEU A 284 6.00 1.64 0.06
N PHE A 285 6.61 2.71 -0.46
CA PHE A 285 7.86 3.28 0.03
C PHE A 285 7.65 4.68 0.58
N GLU A 286 8.38 5.00 1.64
CA GLU A 286 8.55 6.36 2.17
C GLU A 286 9.97 6.85 1.86
N ILE A 287 10.08 8.04 1.28
CA ILE A 287 11.34 8.64 0.87
C ILE A 287 11.83 9.61 1.95
N LYS A 288 12.97 9.34 2.55
CA LYS A 288 13.62 10.21 3.55
C LYS A 288 15.05 10.53 3.12
N GLY A 289 15.29 11.78 2.75
CA GLY A 289 16.58 12.19 2.17
C GLY A 289 16.89 11.41 0.91
N ASP A 290 18.01 10.69 0.90
CA ASP A 290 18.45 9.91 -0.26
C ASP A 290 18.05 8.43 -0.19
N THR A 291 17.17 8.06 0.73
CA THR A 291 16.79 6.67 0.95
C THR A 291 15.30 6.46 0.81
N ALA A 292 14.91 5.40 0.09
CA ALA A 292 13.56 4.87 0.08
C ALA A 292 13.45 3.72 1.10
N TYR A 293 12.57 3.87 2.08
CA TYR A 293 12.27 2.86 3.08
C TYR A 293 10.96 2.16 2.74
N VAL A 294 10.90 0.84 2.89
CA VAL A 294 9.66 0.08 2.74
C VAL A 294 8.73 0.43 3.91
N LEU A 295 7.62 1.06 3.62
CA LEU A 295 6.57 1.34 4.58
C LEU A 295 5.61 0.17 4.70
N MET A 296 5.28 -0.47 3.57
CA MET A 296 4.50 -1.71 3.53
C MET A 296 5.02 -2.60 2.40
N GLU A 297 5.40 -3.82 2.75
CA GLU A 297 5.69 -4.91 1.83
C GLU A 297 4.47 -5.83 1.74
N SER A 298 4.06 -6.17 0.53
CA SER A 298 3.10 -7.23 0.28
C SER A 298 3.59 -8.10 -0.86
N ALA A 299 3.79 -9.39 -0.58
CA ALA A 299 4.38 -10.32 -1.53
C ALA A 299 3.82 -11.74 -1.36
N GLY A 300 3.75 -12.47 -2.46
CA GLY A 300 3.34 -13.86 -2.43
C GLY A 300 3.70 -14.62 -3.69
N ARG A 301 3.43 -15.92 -3.67
CA ARG A 301 3.71 -16.84 -4.76
C ARG A 301 2.66 -16.71 -5.87
N VAL A 302 3.06 -17.03 -7.09
CA VAL A 302 2.17 -17.20 -8.25
C VAL A 302 2.09 -18.69 -8.61
N LYS A 303 0.93 -19.08 -9.16
CA LYS A 303 0.68 -20.44 -9.65
C LYS A 303 1.52 -20.76 -10.88
#